data_7ed3d988de61d83ab566df1872983760
#
_entry.id   7ed3d988de61d83ab566df1872983760
#
_cell.length_a   1.000
_cell.length_b   1.000
_cell.length_c   1.000
_cell.angle_alpha   90.00
_cell.angle_beta   90.00
_cell.angle_gamma   90.00
#
_symmetry.space_group_name_H-M   'P 1'
#
loop_
_entity.id
_entity.type
_entity.pdbx_description
1 polymer ?
#
loop_
_entity_poly.entity_id
_entity_poly.type
_entity_poly.pdbx_seq_one_letter_code
_entity_poly.pdbx_strand_id
1 'polypeptide(L)'
;MSWPRPAAGSRSREIPLSDRIKMEKQPNSRMCFVCGIENPIGLHLHFYTDGQGRCTTRFRPHPEHQGFPGRLHGGIISTILDETMGRVLTSRDIWAVTGRLEVSFRKPVPLDQELTIVGELTRERSGAYEARGEIRLLDGTLLIEGKGLYIRIPDERVEEARSQLDFWQVVPE
;
A
#
# COMPACT_ATOMS: atom_id res chain seq x y z
N MET A 1 25.76 10.25 -20.54
CA MET A 1 24.38 10.78 -20.66
C MET A 1 24.00 11.44 -19.34
N SER A 2 23.93 12.77 -19.34
CA SER A 2 23.63 13.57 -18.14
C SER A 2 22.12 13.74 -18.00
N TRP A 3 21.58 13.37 -16.83
CA TRP A 3 20.17 13.51 -16.46
C TRP A 3 19.84 14.99 -16.18
N PRO A 4 18.70 15.54 -16.64
CA PRO A 4 18.34 16.93 -16.39
C PRO A 4 18.02 17.17 -14.89
N ARG A 5 18.48 18.30 -14.35
CA ARG A 5 18.22 18.74 -12.98
C ARG A 5 16.75 19.15 -12.81
N PRO A 6 16.09 18.80 -11.71
CA PRO A 6 14.74 19.28 -11.43
C PRO A 6 14.75 20.77 -11.09
N ALA A 7 13.70 21.48 -11.55
CA ALA A 7 13.46 22.89 -11.25
C ALA A 7 13.18 23.10 -9.75
N ALA A 8 13.71 24.19 -9.21
CA ALA A 8 13.52 24.59 -7.82
C ALA A 8 12.12 25.17 -7.58
N GLY A 9 11.51 24.82 -6.42
CA GLY A 9 10.55 25.65 -5.73
C GLY A 9 9.09 25.27 -5.79
N SER A 10 8.66 24.35 -4.92
CA SER A 10 7.33 24.47 -4.30
C SER A 10 7.50 24.35 -2.79
N ARG A 11 7.19 25.44 -2.09
CA ARG A 11 7.14 25.47 -0.62
C ARG A 11 6.08 24.47 -0.16
N SER A 12 6.49 23.46 0.60
CA SER A 12 5.58 22.60 1.34
C SER A 12 4.74 23.49 2.28
N ARG A 13 3.41 23.51 2.08
CA ARG A 13 2.48 24.06 3.06
C ARG A 13 2.51 23.15 4.28
N GLU A 14 2.97 23.64 5.41
CA GLU A 14 2.77 22.99 6.70
C GLU A 14 1.26 22.85 6.94
N ILE A 15 0.78 21.64 7.11
CA ILE A 15 -0.61 21.35 7.47
C ILE A 15 -0.78 21.76 8.94
N PRO A 16 -1.78 22.60 9.29
CA PRO A 16 -2.04 22.99 10.67
C PRO A 16 -2.26 21.78 11.58
N LEU A 17 -1.85 21.87 12.84
CA LEU A 17 -1.96 20.81 13.84
C LEU A 17 -3.42 20.33 14.08
N SER A 18 -4.41 21.19 13.80
CA SER A 18 -5.86 20.89 13.87
C SER A 18 -6.35 19.89 12.85
N ASP A 19 -5.62 19.69 11.74
CA ASP A 19 -6.00 18.81 10.63
C ASP A 19 -5.21 17.49 10.62
N ARG A 20 -4.71 17.05 11.76
CA ARG A 20 -4.16 15.69 11.89
C ARG A 20 -5.32 14.71 11.80
N ILE A 21 -5.60 14.25 10.58
CA ILE A 21 -6.52 13.14 10.32
C ILE A 21 -6.06 11.98 11.21
N LYS A 22 -6.94 11.51 12.09
CA LYS A 22 -6.66 10.38 12.98
C LYS A 22 -6.55 9.14 12.10
N MET A 23 -5.36 8.59 11.98
CA MET A 23 -5.13 7.34 11.27
C MET A 23 -5.51 6.18 12.18
N GLU A 24 -6.34 5.27 11.68
CA GLU A 24 -6.78 4.07 12.38
C GLU A 24 -6.08 2.84 11.83
N LYS A 25 -5.58 1.99 12.72
CA LYS A 25 -4.93 0.74 12.33
C LYS A 25 -5.96 -0.25 11.77
N GLN A 26 -5.62 -0.85 10.65
CA GLN A 26 -6.45 -1.88 10.01
C GLN A 26 -6.11 -3.29 10.53
N PRO A 27 -7.03 -4.26 10.36
CA PRO A 27 -6.78 -5.64 10.74
C PRO A 27 -5.63 -6.28 9.94
N ASN A 28 -4.95 -7.22 10.56
CA ASN A 28 -4.03 -8.15 9.93
C ASN A 28 -4.68 -9.53 9.79
N SER A 29 -4.25 -10.32 8.82
CA SER A 29 -4.61 -11.73 8.70
C SER A 29 -3.54 -12.62 9.33
N ARG A 30 -3.77 -13.94 9.35
CA ARG A 30 -2.79 -14.90 9.86
C ARG A 30 -1.67 -15.18 8.85
N MET A 31 -2.02 -15.54 7.62
CA MET A 31 -1.10 -16.13 6.64
C MET A 31 -0.93 -15.33 5.35
N CYS A 32 -1.54 -14.13 5.20
CA CYS A 32 -1.31 -13.30 4.02
C CYS A 32 0.19 -12.98 3.87
N PHE A 33 0.70 -13.03 2.66
CA PHE A 33 2.12 -12.73 2.40
C PHE A 33 2.51 -11.30 2.81
N VAL A 34 1.59 -10.33 2.70
CA VAL A 34 1.88 -8.93 3.01
C VAL A 34 1.63 -8.59 4.48
N CYS A 35 0.46 -8.95 5.02
CA CYS A 35 0.04 -8.53 6.36
C CYS A 35 -0.06 -9.69 7.37
N GLY A 36 0.27 -10.92 6.96
CA GLY A 36 0.11 -12.11 7.81
C GLY A 36 1.08 -12.15 8.97
N ILE A 37 0.55 -12.19 10.18
CA ILE A 37 1.37 -12.14 11.42
C ILE A 37 2.11 -13.44 11.73
N GLU A 38 1.67 -14.57 11.19
CA GLU A 38 2.27 -15.89 11.38
C GLU A 38 2.96 -16.44 10.11
N ASN A 39 2.93 -15.69 9.00
CA ASN A 39 3.57 -16.15 7.77
C ASN A 39 5.10 -16.00 7.87
N PRO A 40 5.87 -17.10 7.92
CA PRO A 40 7.33 -17.05 8.17
C PRO A 40 8.13 -16.39 7.06
N ILE A 41 7.55 -16.22 5.86
CA ILE A 41 8.15 -15.55 4.71
C ILE A 41 7.41 -14.26 4.33
N GLY A 42 6.46 -13.82 5.19
CA GLY A 42 5.66 -12.63 4.96
C GLY A 42 6.39 -11.32 5.22
N LEU A 43 5.82 -10.23 4.74
CA LEU A 43 6.36 -8.89 4.96
C LEU A 43 5.92 -8.27 6.29
N HIS A 44 4.91 -8.83 6.94
CA HIS A 44 4.35 -8.44 8.26
C HIS A 44 3.96 -6.95 8.34
N LEU A 45 3.42 -6.38 7.26
CA LEU A 45 3.08 -4.96 7.22
C LEU A 45 1.81 -4.65 8.03
N HIS A 46 1.83 -3.50 8.66
CA HIS A 46 0.67 -2.89 9.29
C HIS A 46 0.15 -1.73 8.45
N PHE A 47 -1.16 -1.62 8.35
CA PHE A 47 -1.83 -0.63 7.52
C PHE A 47 -2.67 0.31 8.38
N TYR A 48 -2.75 1.57 7.95
CA TYR A 48 -3.48 2.62 8.63
C TYR A 48 -4.35 3.38 7.63
N THR A 49 -5.56 3.73 8.02
CA THR A 49 -6.52 4.45 7.18
C THR A 49 -7.00 5.73 7.84
N ASP A 50 -7.34 6.72 7.02
CA ASP A 50 -8.07 7.92 7.45
C ASP A 50 -9.59 7.75 7.41
N GLY A 51 -10.09 6.58 6.99
CA GLY A 51 -11.52 6.33 6.80
C GLY A 51 -12.14 7.05 5.58
N GLN A 52 -11.38 7.85 4.86
CA GLN A 52 -11.85 8.68 3.74
C GLN A 52 -11.32 8.22 2.37
N GLY A 53 -10.75 7.02 2.31
CA GLY A 53 -10.23 6.44 1.07
C GLY A 53 -8.72 6.56 0.91
N ARG A 54 -8.00 6.79 2.00
CA ARG A 54 -6.55 6.77 2.03
C ARG A 54 -6.06 5.67 2.97
N CYS A 55 -5.06 4.93 2.52
CA CYS A 55 -4.36 3.92 3.31
C CYS A 55 -2.85 4.18 3.24
N THR A 56 -2.14 3.92 4.33
CA THR A 56 -0.68 4.05 4.39
C THR A 56 -0.06 2.90 5.16
N THR A 57 1.18 2.59 4.79
CA THR A 57 2.06 1.68 5.53
C THR A 57 3.51 2.14 5.44
N ARG A 58 4.36 1.62 6.30
CA ARG A 58 5.81 1.78 6.24
C ARG A 58 6.47 0.44 6.02
N PHE A 59 7.55 0.43 5.30
CA PHE A 59 8.32 -0.77 5.03
C PHE A 59 9.81 -0.45 4.98
N ARG A 60 10.60 -1.25 5.68
CA ARG A 60 12.06 -1.24 5.57
C ARG A 60 12.51 -2.53 4.89
N PRO A 61 12.93 -2.48 3.62
CA PRO A 61 13.41 -3.67 2.93
C PRO A 61 14.70 -4.21 3.56
N HIS A 62 14.78 -5.53 3.71
CA HIS A 62 15.96 -6.26 4.16
C HIS A 62 16.71 -6.88 2.97
N PRO A 63 17.96 -7.38 3.15
CA PRO A 63 18.72 -8.04 2.09
C PRO A 63 18.00 -9.19 1.39
N GLU A 64 17.15 -9.94 2.12
CA GLU A 64 16.34 -11.06 1.59
C GLU A 64 15.26 -10.61 0.59
N HIS A 65 14.91 -9.32 0.59
CA HIS A 65 13.96 -8.72 -0.34
C HIS A 65 14.62 -8.25 -1.66
N GLN A 66 15.90 -8.55 -1.84
CA GLN A 66 16.69 -8.08 -2.98
C GLN A 66 16.28 -8.71 -4.30
N GLY A 67 16.23 -7.88 -5.36
CA GLY A 67 16.26 -8.32 -6.75
C GLY A 67 17.66 -8.12 -7.34
N PHE A 68 17.93 -6.95 -7.91
CA PHE A 68 19.31 -6.57 -8.25
C PHE A 68 20.10 -6.17 -7.00
N PRO A 69 21.44 -6.33 -7.00
CA PRO A 69 22.29 -5.97 -5.88
C PRO A 69 21.98 -4.58 -5.30
N GLY A 70 21.65 -4.54 -4.00
CA GLY A 70 21.30 -3.32 -3.27
C GLY A 70 19.94 -2.70 -3.63
N ARG A 71 19.06 -3.43 -4.34
CA ARG A 71 17.75 -2.93 -4.78
C ARG A 71 16.62 -3.89 -4.41
N LEU A 72 15.54 -3.33 -3.91
CA LEU A 72 14.30 -4.06 -3.62
C LEU A 72 13.74 -4.70 -4.90
N HIS A 73 13.31 -5.94 -4.79
CA HIS A 73 12.74 -6.70 -5.90
C HIS A 73 11.43 -6.09 -6.42
N GLY A 74 11.31 -5.96 -7.75
CA GLY A 74 10.13 -5.35 -8.38
C GLY A 74 8.81 -6.06 -8.08
N GLY A 75 8.84 -7.39 -7.92
CA GLY A 75 7.67 -8.16 -7.50
C GLY A 75 7.19 -7.79 -6.09
N ILE A 76 8.12 -7.60 -5.13
CA ILE A 76 7.77 -7.17 -3.77
C ILE A 76 7.20 -5.74 -3.79
N ILE A 77 7.79 -4.84 -4.59
CA ILE A 77 7.26 -3.49 -4.81
C ILE A 77 5.80 -3.54 -5.29
N SER A 78 5.52 -4.36 -6.32
CA SER A 78 4.18 -4.51 -6.88
C SER A 78 3.20 -5.09 -5.86
N THR A 79 3.63 -6.07 -5.08
CA THR A 79 2.83 -6.70 -4.02
C THR A 79 2.45 -5.71 -2.92
N ILE A 80 3.40 -4.89 -2.45
CA ILE A 80 3.13 -3.88 -1.40
C ILE A 80 2.18 -2.80 -1.93
N LEU A 81 2.35 -2.35 -3.18
CA LEU A 81 1.46 -1.37 -3.80
C LEU A 81 0.05 -1.92 -3.97
N ASP A 82 -0.08 -3.15 -4.47
CA ASP A 82 -1.37 -3.80 -4.66
C ASP A 82 -2.15 -3.88 -3.35
N GLU A 83 -1.53 -4.41 -2.31
CA GLU A 83 -2.14 -4.49 -0.99
C GLU A 83 -2.52 -3.11 -0.45
N THR A 84 -1.61 -2.11 -0.51
CA THR A 84 -1.87 -0.78 0.04
C THR A 84 -3.01 -0.08 -0.68
N MET A 85 -3.10 -0.22 -2.00
CA MET A 85 -4.20 0.34 -2.80
C MET A 85 -5.52 -0.41 -2.56
N GLY A 86 -5.50 -1.75 -2.45
CA GLY A 86 -6.69 -2.53 -2.12
C GLY A 86 -7.25 -2.20 -0.73
N ARG A 87 -6.36 -1.92 0.23
CA ARG A 87 -6.69 -1.57 1.61
C ARG A 87 -7.47 -0.26 1.77
N VAL A 88 -7.50 0.62 0.78
CA VAL A 88 -8.37 1.81 0.81
C VAL A 88 -9.85 1.46 0.87
N LEU A 89 -10.23 0.24 0.43
CA LEU A 89 -11.59 -0.28 0.42
C LEU A 89 -11.97 -0.95 1.75
N THR A 90 -11.00 -1.43 2.51
CA THR A 90 -11.22 -2.18 3.76
C THR A 90 -11.94 -1.35 4.81
N SER A 91 -11.62 -0.06 4.95
CA SER A 91 -12.28 0.85 5.89
C SER A 91 -13.76 1.09 5.58
N ARG A 92 -14.18 0.75 4.37
CA ARG A 92 -15.58 0.86 3.89
C ARG A 92 -16.28 -0.50 3.82
N ASP A 93 -15.67 -1.53 4.37
CA ASP A 93 -16.13 -2.93 4.31
C ASP A 93 -16.41 -3.42 2.87
N ILE A 94 -15.64 -2.93 1.90
CA ILE A 94 -15.74 -3.33 0.50
C ILE A 94 -14.72 -4.42 0.23
N TRP A 95 -15.20 -5.59 -0.17
CA TRP A 95 -14.40 -6.73 -0.56
C TRP A 95 -14.24 -6.75 -2.08
N ALA A 96 -13.00 -6.71 -2.54
CA ALA A 96 -12.69 -6.64 -3.96
C ALA A 96 -11.42 -7.43 -4.27
N VAL A 97 -11.31 -7.87 -5.51
CA VAL A 97 -10.10 -8.51 -6.04
C VAL A 97 -9.44 -7.61 -7.06
N THR A 98 -8.13 -7.72 -7.18
CA THR A 98 -7.36 -6.97 -8.16
C THR A 98 -7.69 -7.45 -9.57
N GLY A 99 -8.27 -6.57 -10.38
CA GLY A 99 -8.55 -6.82 -11.79
C GLY A 99 -7.41 -6.37 -12.70
N ARG A 100 -6.71 -5.29 -12.33
CA ARG A 100 -5.54 -4.78 -13.05
C ARG A 100 -4.64 -4.00 -12.11
N LEU A 101 -3.33 -4.18 -12.28
CA LEU A 101 -2.28 -3.45 -11.60
C LEU A 101 -1.29 -2.91 -12.65
N GLU A 102 -1.03 -1.61 -12.60
CA GLU A 102 0.01 -0.93 -13.36
C GLU A 102 1.03 -0.33 -12.42
N VAL A 103 2.32 -0.61 -12.60
CA VAL A 103 3.40 -0.10 -11.76
C VAL A 103 4.43 0.63 -12.62
N SER A 104 4.75 1.87 -12.25
CA SER A 104 5.74 2.71 -12.89
C SER A 104 6.96 2.89 -11.99
N PHE A 105 8.08 2.33 -12.37
CA PHE A 105 9.35 2.41 -11.66
C PHE A 105 10.08 3.70 -12.08
N ARG A 106 10.02 4.75 -11.26
CA ARG A 106 10.64 6.06 -11.52
C ARG A 106 12.10 6.10 -11.10
N LYS A 107 12.41 5.46 -9.97
CA LYS A 107 13.77 5.34 -9.42
C LYS A 107 13.97 3.97 -8.79
N PRO A 108 15.23 3.46 -8.76
CA PRO A 108 15.53 2.24 -8.01
C PRO A 108 15.19 2.42 -6.52
N VAL A 109 14.57 1.40 -5.92
CA VAL A 109 14.24 1.39 -4.49
C VAL A 109 15.41 0.80 -3.71
N PRO A 110 16.05 1.54 -2.78
CA PRO A 110 17.17 1.05 -2.00
C PRO A 110 16.71 0.02 -0.95
N LEU A 111 17.64 -0.84 -0.52
CA LEU A 111 17.49 -1.64 0.70
C LEU A 111 17.85 -0.81 1.94
N ASP A 112 17.43 -1.28 3.12
CA ASP A 112 17.78 -0.73 4.45
C ASP A 112 17.35 0.73 4.69
N GLN A 113 16.52 1.28 3.82
CA GLN A 113 15.90 2.59 4.01
C GLN A 113 14.40 2.43 4.25
N GLU A 114 13.88 3.22 5.18
CA GLU A 114 12.45 3.22 5.44
C GLU A 114 11.68 3.90 4.29
N LEU A 115 10.67 3.20 3.82
CA LEU A 115 9.77 3.62 2.77
C LEU A 115 8.41 3.98 3.36
N THR A 116 7.79 5.02 2.83
CA THR A 116 6.37 5.31 3.06
C THR A 116 5.59 4.92 1.81
N ILE A 117 4.56 4.12 1.99
CA ILE A 117 3.66 3.69 0.92
C ILE A 117 2.28 4.26 1.21
N VAL A 118 1.67 4.87 0.20
CA VAL A 118 0.34 5.48 0.29
C VAL A 118 -0.52 4.96 -0.84
N GLY A 119 -1.75 4.56 -0.52
CA GLY A 119 -2.82 4.25 -1.46
C GLY A 119 -3.96 5.24 -1.30
N GLU A 120 -4.58 5.67 -2.40
CA GLU A 120 -5.71 6.58 -2.42
C GLU A 120 -6.77 6.12 -3.43
N LEU A 121 -8.04 6.10 -3.02
CA LEU A 121 -9.16 5.88 -3.91
C LEU A 121 -9.31 7.09 -4.84
N THR A 122 -9.33 6.84 -6.15
CA THR A 122 -9.44 7.92 -7.16
C THR A 122 -10.79 7.93 -7.85
N ARG A 123 -11.43 6.76 -7.97
CA ARG A 123 -12.72 6.65 -8.65
C ARG A 123 -13.49 5.44 -8.16
N GLU A 124 -14.80 5.61 -8.10
CA GLU A 124 -15.77 4.55 -7.81
C GLU A 124 -16.83 4.51 -8.91
N ARG A 125 -17.07 3.31 -9.42
CA ARG A 125 -18.17 3.04 -10.35
C ARG A 125 -18.80 1.71 -9.95
N SER A 126 -20.05 1.48 -10.28
CA SER A 126 -20.82 0.28 -9.98
C SER A 126 -19.97 -1.01 -9.86
N GLY A 127 -19.50 -1.34 -8.65
CA GLY A 127 -18.69 -2.51 -8.36
C GLY A 127 -17.22 -2.48 -8.83
N ALA A 128 -16.73 -1.37 -9.38
CA ALA A 128 -15.34 -1.18 -9.78
C ALA A 128 -14.74 0.05 -9.10
N TYR A 129 -13.52 -0.10 -8.59
CA TYR A 129 -12.80 0.91 -7.81
C TYR A 129 -11.41 1.13 -8.39
N GLU A 130 -11.09 2.37 -8.71
CA GLU A 130 -9.75 2.74 -9.15
C GLU A 130 -9.00 3.39 -7.98
N ALA A 131 -7.78 2.94 -7.73
CA ALA A 131 -6.90 3.54 -6.75
C ALA A 131 -5.54 3.88 -7.38
N ARG A 132 -4.86 4.85 -6.79
CA ARG A 132 -3.46 5.14 -7.07
C ARG A 132 -2.61 4.84 -5.84
N GLY A 133 -1.34 4.50 -6.07
CA GLY A 133 -0.39 4.25 -5.01
C GLY A 133 0.96 4.89 -5.30
N GLU A 134 1.68 5.24 -4.26
CA GLU A 134 3.02 5.80 -4.34
C GLU A 134 3.94 5.17 -3.29
N ILE A 135 5.21 4.97 -3.64
CA ILE A 135 6.28 4.63 -2.70
C ILE A 135 7.28 5.77 -2.69
N ARG A 136 7.57 6.29 -1.50
CA ARG A 136 8.49 7.41 -1.27
C ARG A 136 9.51 7.08 -0.16
N LEU A 137 10.67 7.72 -0.25
CA LEU A 137 11.59 7.85 0.88
C LEU A 137 11.03 8.82 1.92
N LEU A 138 11.60 8.81 3.13
CA LEU A 138 11.20 9.73 4.20
C LEU A 138 11.41 11.22 3.87
N ASP A 139 12.36 11.53 2.97
CA ASP A 139 12.58 12.89 2.47
C ASP A 139 11.54 13.34 1.42
N GLY A 140 10.54 12.50 1.14
CA GLY A 140 9.49 12.74 0.16
C GLY A 140 9.85 12.37 -1.29
N THR A 141 11.07 11.89 -1.56
CA THR A 141 11.47 11.46 -2.90
C THR A 141 10.56 10.35 -3.42
N LEU A 142 9.86 10.61 -4.53
CA LEU A 142 9.03 9.62 -5.22
C LEU A 142 9.91 8.59 -5.93
N LEU A 143 9.67 7.32 -5.66
CA LEU A 143 10.38 6.20 -6.27
C LEU A 143 9.49 5.42 -7.24
N ILE A 144 8.27 5.11 -6.84
CA ILE A 144 7.33 4.25 -7.57
C ILE A 144 5.94 4.88 -7.57
N GLU A 145 5.22 4.72 -8.68
CA GLU A 145 3.79 5.02 -8.79
C GLU A 145 3.03 3.78 -9.23
N GLY A 146 1.83 3.59 -8.72
CA GLY A 146 0.93 2.51 -9.09
C GLY A 146 -0.48 3.00 -9.40
N LYS A 147 -1.19 2.22 -10.24
CA LYS A 147 -2.63 2.34 -10.48
C LYS A 147 -3.24 0.95 -10.39
N GLY A 148 -4.31 0.82 -9.63
CA GLY A 148 -5.04 -0.42 -9.45
C GLY A 148 -6.50 -0.27 -9.86
N LEU A 149 -7.05 -1.32 -10.49
CA LEU A 149 -8.48 -1.51 -10.69
C LEU A 149 -8.91 -2.71 -9.84
N TYR A 150 -9.85 -2.49 -8.94
CA TYR A 150 -10.38 -3.48 -8.02
C TYR A 150 -11.85 -3.74 -8.33
N ILE A 151 -12.22 -5.01 -8.41
CA ILE A 151 -13.57 -5.45 -8.75
C ILE A 151 -14.22 -6.04 -7.49
N ARG A 152 -15.36 -5.47 -7.09
CA ARG A 152 -16.13 -5.98 -5.95
C ARG A 152 -16.52 -7.45 -6.20
N ILE A 153 -16.31 -8.29 -5.20
CA ILE A 153 -16.80 -9.66 -5.25
C ILE A 153 -18.28 -9.69 -4.83
N PRO A 154 -19.07 -10.64 -5.34
CA PRO A 154 -20.47 -10.82 -4.93
C PRO A 154 -20.61 -11.07 -3.42
N ASP A 155 -21.73 -10.63 -2.84
CA ASP A 155 -21.93 -10.69 -1.38
C ASP A 155 -21.91 -12.15 -0.86
N GLU A 156 -22.37 -13.12 -1.66
CA GLU A 156 -22.30 -14.55 -1.31
C GLU A 156 -20.85 -15.03 -1.15
N ARG A 157 -19.93 -14.51 -1.97
CA ARG A 157 -18.50 -14.83 -1.87
C ARG A 157 -17.80 -14.08 -0.72
N VAL A 158 -18.33 -12.94 -0.31
CA VAL A 158 -17.83 -12.22 0.88
C VAL A 158 -18.04 -13.07 2.12
N GLU A 159 -19.23 -13.64 2.30
CA GLU A 159 -19.54 -14.53 3.42
C GLU A 159 -18.64 -15.78 3.44
N GLU A 160 -18.41 -16.39 2.27
CA GLU A 160 -17.48 -17.50 2.13
C GLU A 160 -16.05 -17.09 2.50
N ALA A 161 -15.56 -15.98 1.98
CA ALA A 161 -14.21 -15.47 2.27
C ALA A 161 -14.05 -15.14 3.76
N ARG A 162 -15.05 -14.52 4.39
CA ARG A 162 -15.04 -14.24 5.85
C ARG A 162 -14.99 -15.51 6.67
N SER A 163 -15.75 -16.54 6.30
CA SER A 163 -15.75 -17.82 7.01
C SER A 163 -14.41 -18.57 6.91
N GLN A 164 -13.64 -18.34 5.85
CA GLN A 164 -12.31 -18.90 5.65
C GLN A 164 -11.19 -18.07 6.30
N LEU A 165 -11.47 -16.80 6.64
CA LEU A 165 -10.56 -15.97 7.41
C LEU A 165 -10.68 -16.34 8.89
N ASP A 166 -9.87 -17.25 9.35
CA ASP A 166 -9.81 -17.69 10.76
C ASP A 166 -9.24 -16.59 11.68
N PHE A 167 -8.59 -15.56 11.11
CA PHE A 167 -8.05 -14.42 11.83
C PHE A 167 -8.09 -13.15 10.97
N TRP A 168 -8.83 -12.14 11.43
CA TRP A 168 -8.86 -10.80 10.84
C TRP A 168 -9.06 -9.78 11.97
N GLN A 169 -7.96 -9.34 12.58
CA GLN A 169 -8.01 -8.51 13.80
C GLN A 169 -6.94 -7.44 13.78
N VAL A 170 -7.22 -6.32 14.44
CA VAL A 170 -6.21 -5.30 14.75
C VAL A 170 -5.28 -5.85 15.83
N VAL A 171 -4.01 -6.03 15.46
CA VAL A 171 -2.98 -6.53 16.39
C VAL A 171 -2.13 -5.38 16.92
N PRO A 172 -1.55 -5.47 18.12
CA PRO A 172 -0.53 -4.53 18.60
C PRO A 172 0.66 -4.43 17.65
N GLU A 173 1.45 -3.36 17.75
CA GLU A 173 2.76 -3.24 17.10
C GLU A 173 3.82 -4.01 17.87
#